data_24faa253957e95b9f03a91f5f10d181f
#
_entry.id   24faa253957e95b9f03a91f5f10d181f
#
_cell.length_a   1.000
_cell.length_b   1.000
_cell.length_c   1.000
_cell.angle_alpha   90.00
_cell.angle_beta   90.00
_cell.angle_gamma   90.00
#
_symmetry.space_group_name_H-M   'P 1'
#
loop_
_entity.id
_entity.type
_entity.pdbx_description
1 polymer ?
#
loop_
_entity_poly.entity_id
_entity_poly.type
_entity_poly.pdbx_seq_one_letter_code
_entity_poly.pdbx_strand_id
1 'polypeptide(L)'
;RDLRMSRGLGDVYKRQMDILGADFYNAVDQIKTRLGKNAICLQLPIGKEDDFKGIIDLMEMKAYIYNDDKGDDITVTDIPEDMADDAELYHTEMVEKICDLDDDLMMQYLEGEEPSIDDMKKALRKATCECTAVPVCCGSAYRNKGVQKLLDAIVEYMPAPTDIPPIEGVDEDGNDVVRHSSDEEPFSALAFKIMTDPFVGKLAYFRVYSGTMNSGSYVLNATKNKKERVGRILQMHANKREELDKVYSGDIAAAIGFKFTSTGDTIC
;
A
#
# COMPACT_ATOMS: atom_id res chain seq x y z
N ARG A 1 12.83 -10.10 -23.39
CA ARG A 1 11.45 -10.63 -23.38
C ARG A 1 10.51 -9.46 -23.23
N ASP A 2 9.61 -9.31 -24.16
CA ASP A 2 8.72 -8.14 -24.22
C ASP A 2 7.81 -8.13 -22.98
N LEU A 3 8.01 -7.17 -22.08
CA LEU A 3 7.24 -6.99 -20.86
C LEU A 3 5.75 -6.74 -21.12
N ARG A 4 5.41 -6.35 -22.36
CA ARG A 4 4.03 -6.16 -22.82
C ARG A 4 3.24 -7.46 -22.92
N MET A 5 3.89 -8.60 -22.92
CA MET A 5 3.27 -9.92 -23.00
C MET A 5 2.97 -10.56 -21.63
N SER A 6 3.39 -9.97 -20.52
CA SER A 6 3.08 -10.49 -19.19
C SER A 6 1.72 -9.97 -18.71
N ARG A 7 0.86 -10.91 -18.32
CA ARG A 7 -0.49 -10.64 -17.80
C ARG A 7 -0.43 -9.77 -16.56
N GLY A 8 -0.49 -8.63 -16.45
CA GLY A 8 -0.39 -7.73 -15.31
C GLY A 8 0.43 -6.49 -15.63
N LEU A 9 1.42 -6.57 -16.51
CA LEU A 9 2.19 -5.39 -16.91
C LEU A 9 1.43 -4.50 -17.91
N GLY A 10 0.53 -5.08 -18.71
CA GLY A 10 -0.37 -4.30 -19.55
C GLY A 10 -1.34 -3.44 -18.74
N ASP A 11 -1.78 -3.93 -17.58
CA ASP A 11 -2.68 -3.17 -16.70
C ASP A 11 -1.92 -2.11 -15.88
N VAL A 12 -0.69 -2.37 -15.46
CA VAL A 12 0.18 -1.38 -14.81
C VAL A 12 0.51 -0.25 -15.77
N TYR A 13 0.76 -0.57 -17.03
CA TYR A 13 1.04 0.40 -18.07
C TYR A 13 -0.14 1.36 -18.33
N LYS A 14 -1.38 0.87 -18.29
CA LYS A 14 -2.60 1.67 -18.51
C LYS A 14 -3.06 2.48 -17.29
N ARG A 15 -2.42 2.32 -16.14
CA ARG A 15 -2.79 3.00 -14.89
C ARG A 15 -1.99 4.29 -14.62
N GLN A 16 -1.22 4.76 -15.58
CA GLN A 16 -0.45 6.01 -15.47
C GLN A 16 -1.12 7.11 -16.26
N MET A 17 -1.09 8.34 -15.72
CA MET A 17 -1.77 9.49 -16.32
C MET A 17 -1.14 10.00 -17.61
N ASP A 18 0.13 9.66 -17.88
CA ASP A 18 0.92 10.04 -19.06
C ASP A 18 0.79 9.06 -20.23
N ILE A 19 -0.10 8.08 -20.16
CA ILE A 19 -0.28 7.06 -21.20
C ILE A 19 -1.51 7.37 -22.04
N LEU A 20 -1.40 7.10 -23.36
CA LEU A 20 -2.50 7.26 -24.32
C LEU A 20 -3.75 6.50 -23.87
N GLY A 21 -4.87 7.20 -23.75
CA GLY A 21 -6.14 6.68 -23.26
C GLY A 21 -6.27 6.69 -21.75
N ALA A 22 -5.42 7.46 -21.05
CA ALA A 22 -5.57 7.69 -19.62
C ALA A 22 -6.86 8.45 -19.31
N ASP A 23 -7.69 7.89 -18.42
CA ASP A 23 -8.95 8.47 -17.98
C ASP A 23 -9.15 8.20 -16.50
N PHE A 24 -8.84 9.20 -15.69
CA PHE A 24 -8.94 9.12 -14.23
C PHE A 24 -10.38 8.93 -13.76
N TYR A 25 -11.29 9.73 -14.29
CA TYR A 25 -12.68 9.74 -13.86
C TYR A 25 -13.39 8.42 -14.17
N ASN A 26 -13.16 7.87 -15.36
CA ASN A 26 -13.64 6.55 -15.72
C ASN A 26 -13.02 5.45 -14.85
N ALA A 27 -11.75 5.56 -14.48
CA ALA A 27 -11.12 4.60 -13.56
C ALA A 27 -11.75 4.62 -12.17
N VAL A 28 -12.04 5.81 -11.62
CA VAL A 28 -12.75 5.98 -10.35
C VAL A 28 -14.17 5.42 -10.42
N ASP A 29 -14.91 5.71 -11.49
CA ASP A 29 -16.25 5.17 -11.70
C ASP A 29 -16.22 3.63 -11.75
N GLN A 30 -15.25 3.03 -12.42
CA GLN A 30 -15.12 1.57 -12.44
C GLN A 30 -14.78 0.97 -11.07
N ILE A 31 -14.03 1.67 -10.21
CA ILE A 31 -13.80 1.23 -8.83
C ILE A 31 -15.13 1.22 -8.07
N LYS A 32 -15.94 2.26 -8.22
CA LYS A 32 -17.27 2.35 -7.59
C LYS A 32 -18.24 1.29 -8.13
N THR A 33 -18.37 1.19 -9.47
CA THR A 33 -19.43 0.39 -10.10
C THR A 33 -19.09 -1.10 -10.22
N ARG A 34 -17.84 -1.43 -10.60
CA ARG A 34 -17.43 -2.84 -10.83
C ARG A 34 -16.88 -3.53 -9.60
N LEU A 35 -16.17 -2.79 -8.73
CA LEU A 35 -15.61 -3.34 -7.51
C LEU A 35 -16.49 -3.11 -6.29
N GLY A 36 -17.54 -2.28 -6.40
CA GLY A 36 -18.45 -1.96 -5.31
C GLY A 36 -17.76 -1.33 -4.10
N LYS A 37 -16.67 -0.56 -4.34
CA LYS A 37 -15.88 0.05 -3.27
C LYS A 37 -16.19 1.52 -3.12
N ASN A 38 -16.17 1.99 -1.86
CA ASN A 38 -16.25 3.41 -1.54
C ASN A 38 -14.93 4.09 -1.88
N ALA A 39 -14.81 4.55 -3.13
CA ALA A 39 -13.64 5.27 -3.61
C ALA A 39 -13.73 6.75 -3.24
N ILE A 40 -12.72 7.24 -2.52
CA ILE A 40 -12.58 8.64 -2.11
C ILE A 40 -11.39 9.23 -2.85
N CYS A 41 -11.66 10.18 -3.76
CA CYS A 41 -10.60 10.85 -4.50
C CYS A 41 -9.90 11.84 -3.57
N LEU A 42 -8.58 11.68 -3.40
CA LEU A 42 -7.74 12.64 -2.68
C LEU A 42 -7.10 13.64 -3.62
N GLN A 43 -7.05 13.34 -4.91
CA GLN A 43 -6.34 14.13 -5.90
C GLN A 43 -7.11 14.15 -7.21
N LEU A 44 -6.95 15.25 -7.96
CA LEU A 44 -7.36 15.34 -9.36
C LEU A 44 -6.14 15.54 -10.26
N PRO A 45 -6.12 14.96 -11.48
CA PRO A 45 -5.03 15.17 -12.41
C PRO A 45 -5.14 16.53 -13.12
N ILE A 46 -4.03 17.22 -13.28
CA ILE A 46 -3.89 18.42 -14.12
C ILE A 46 -3.39 17.98 -15.50
N GLY A 47 -4.30 17.94 -16.46
CA GLY A 47 -4.03 17.37 -17.79
C GLY A 47 -4.07 15.85 -17.82
N LYS A 48 -3.87 15.29 -19.01
CA LYS A 48 -3.83 13.85 -19.27
C LYS A 48 -2.88 13.54 -20.41
N GLU A 49 -2.43 12.30 -20.51
CA GLU A 49 -1.52 11.85 -21.56
C GLU A 49 -0.24 12.70 -21.59
N ASP A 50 0.16 13.22 -22.75
CA ASP A 50 1.35 14.07 -22.89
C ASP A 50 1.22 15.42 -22.16
N ASP A 51 -0.03 15.88 -21.94
CA ASP A 51 -0.34 17.12 -21.23
C ASP A 51 -0.43 16.97 -19.71
N PHE A 52 -0.16 15.78 -19.17
CA PHE A 52 -0.15 15.56 -17.71
C PHE A 52 0.99 16.33 -17.04
N LYS A 53 0.63 17.42 -16.34
CA LYS A 53 1.57 18.37 -15.73
C LYS A 53 1.66 18.23 -14.22
N GLY A 54 0.62 17.75 -13.57
CA GLY A 54 0.58 17.76 -12.11
C GLY A 54 -0.70 17.19 -11.52
N ILE A 55 -0.88 17.45 -10.26
CA ILE A 55 -2.03 17.00 -9.47
C ILE A 55 -2.59 18.16 -8.63
N ILE A 56 -3.88 18.15 -8.38
CA ILE A 56 -4.54 18.94 -7.34
C ILE A 56 -4.70 18.05 -6.12
N ASP A 57 -4.22 18.49 -4.97
CA ASP A 57 -4.48 17.86 -3.68
C ASP A 57 -5.79 18.44 -3.12
N LEU A 58 -6.79 17.60 -2.99
CA LEU A 58 -8.12 18.02 -2.53
C LEU A 58 -8.18 18.29 -1.03
N MET A 59 -7.30 17.66 -0.21
CA MET A 59 -7.24 17.94 1.22
C MET A 59 -6.67 19.34 1.51
N GLU A 60 -5.61 19.72 0.77
CA GLU A 60 -4.93 20.99 0.96
C GLU A 60 -5.46 22.11 0.06
N MET A 61 -6.28 21.76 -0.94
CA MET A 61 -6.77 22.65 -2.01
C MET A 61 -5.61 23.42 -2.68
N LYS A 62 -4.56 22.68 -3.07
CA LYS A 62 -3.36 23.19 -3.74
C LYS A 62 -3.02 22.36 -4.97
N ALA A 63 -2.42 23.04 -5.96
CA ALA A 63 -1.90 22.40 -7.16
C ALA A 63 -0.39 22.15 -7.04
N TYR A 64 0.04 20.95 -7.40
CA TYR A 64 1.43 20.51 -7.47
C TYR A 64 1.79 20.33 -8.93
N ILE A 65 2.56 21.26 -9.47
CA ILE A 65 3.00 21.27 -10.87
C ILE A 65 4.43 20.75 -10.96
N TYR A 66 4.65 19.76 -11.82
CA TYR A 66 5.96 19.17 -12.08
C TYR A 66 6.57 19.84 -13.32
N ASN A 67 7.65 20.61 -13.12
CA ASN A 67 8.27 21.43 -14.15
C ASN A 67 9.24 20.66 -15.05
N ASP A 68 9.66 19.46 -14.60
CA ASP A 68 10.60 18.60 -15.29
C ASP A 68 10.02 17.20 -15.57
N ASP A 69 10.70 16.46 -16.45
CA ASP A 69 10.32 15.08 -16.79
C ASP A 69 10.79 14.04 -15.76
N LYS A 70 11.55 14.46 -14.74
CA LYS A 70 12.05 13.58 -13.67
C LYS A 70 11.20 13.66 -12.40
N GLY A 71 10.30 14.66 -12.32
CA GLY A 71 9.45 14.90 -11.17
C GLY A 71 10.21 15.37 -9.91
N ASP A 72 11.38 15.98 -10.10
CA ASP A 72 12.22 16.49 -9.01
C ASP A 72 11.93 17.97 -8.72
N ASP A 73 11.54 18.73 -9.75
CA ASP A 73 11.21 20.16 -9.65
C ASP A 73 9.69 20.33 -9.54
N ILE A 74 9.23 20.60 -8.32
CA ILE A 74 7.81 20.71 -7.97
C ILE A 74 7.49 22.13 -7.52
N THR A 75 6.54 22.78 -8.19
CA THR A 75 5.99 24.06 -7.77
C THR A 75 4.60 23.87 -7.16
N VAL A 76 4.42 24.33 -5.92
CA VAL A 76 3.11 24.37 -5.27
C VAL A 76 2.48 25.73 -5.54
N THR A 77 1.27 25.72 -6.11
CA THR A 77 0.54 26.93 -6.50
C THR A 77 -0.93 26.83 -6.08
N ASP A 78 -1.65 27.90 -6.29
CA ASP A 78 -3.11 27.86 -6.22
C ASP A 78 -3.66 27.05 -7.41
N ILE A 79 -4.88 26.56 -7.26
CA ILE A 79 -5.55 25.74 -8.28
C ILE A 79 -5.78 26.58 -9.54
N PRO A 80 -5.50 26.05 -10.75
CA PRO A 80 -5.80 26.76 -11.99
C PRO A 80 -7.27 27.13 -12.10
N GLU A 81 -7.55 28.34 -12.62
CA GLU A 81 -8.93 28.89 -12.71
C GLU A 81 -9.89 27.98 -13.49
N ASP A 82 -9.39 27.29 -14.52
CA ASP A 82 -10.17 26.35 -15.35
C ASP A 82 -10.51 25.04 -14.64
N MET A 83 -9.89 24.76 -13.49
CA MET A 83 -10.15 23.58 -12.68
C MET A 83 -10.71 23.89 -11.28
N ALA A 84 -10.94 25.16 -10.97
CA ALA A 84 -11.38 25.58 -9.64
C ALA A 84 -12.76 25.00 -9.28
N ASP A 85 -13.71 25.09 -10.19
CA ASP A 85 -15.08 24.58 -9.99
C ASP A 85 -15.09 23.04 -9.79
N ASP A 86 -14.31 22.33 -10.61
CA ASP A 86 -14.19 20.86 -10.48
C ASP A 86 -13.50 20.49 -9.15
N ALA A 87 -12.46 21.23 -8.78
CA ALA A 87 -11.74 20.96 -7.52
C ALA A 87 -12.65 21.20 -6.30
N GLU A 88 -13.45 22.26 -6.29
CA GLU A 88 -14.41 22.54 -5.23
C GLU A 88 -15.50 21.46 -5.14
N LEU A 89 -16.04 21.02 -6.29
CA LEU A 89 -17.01 19.94 -6.36
C LEU A 89 -16.46 18.64 -5.77
N TYR A 90 -15.27 18.22 -6.21
CA TYR A 90 -14.64 16.99 -5.72
C TYR A 90 -14.14 17.09 -4.28
N HIS A 91 -13.73 18.28 -3.84
CA HIS A 91 -13.44 18.55 -2.43
C HIS A 91 -14.67 18.34 -1.56
N THR A 92 -15.80 18.94 -1.93
CA THR A 92 -17.08 18.78 -1.21
C THR A 92 -17.49 17.29 -1.19
N GLU A 93 -17.44 16.58 -2.33
CA GLU A 93 -17.74 15.15 -2.38
C GLU A 93 -16.80 14.33 -1.47
N MET A 94 -15.53 14.71 -1.40
CA MET A 94 -14.55 14.06 -0.54
C MET A 94 -14.87 14.29 0.94
N VAL A 95 -15.14 15.53 1.34
CA VAL A 95 -15.50 15.90 2.72
C VAL A 95 -16.77 15.18 3.17
N GLU A 96 -17.82 15.20 2.37
CA GLU A 96 -19.07 14.48 2.65
C GLU A 96 -18.84 13.00 2.87
N LYS A 97 -18.09 12.34 1.98
CA LYS A 97 -17.78 10.92 2.11
C LYS A 97 -16.92 10.57 3.32
N ILE A 98 -16.02 11.47 3.72
CA ILE A 98 -15.23 11.28 4.94
C ILE A 98 -16.11 11.47 6.18
N CYS A 99 -16.97 12.46 6.18
CA CYS A 99 -17.95 12.66 7.27
C CYS A 99 -18.90 11.47 7.43
N ASP A 100 -19.32 10.84 6.33
CA ASP A 100 -20.13 9.60 6.37
C ASP A 100 -19.45 8.41 7.07
N LEU A 101 -18.12 8.48 7.31
CA LEU A 101 -17.35 7.42 7.96
C LEU A 101 -17.26 7.59 9.49
N ASP A 102 -17.65 8.77 10.03
CA ASP A 102 -17.50 9.09 11.44
C ASP A 102 -18.68 9.98 11.91
N ASP A 103 -19.44 9.50 12.86
CA ASP A 103 -20.68 10.16 13.34
C ASP A 103 -20.38 11.55 13.94
N ASP A 104 -19.25 11.75 14.62
CA ASP A 104 -18.88 13.01 15.22
C ASP A 104 -18.54 14.05 14.15
N LEU A 105 -17.82 13.65 13.09
CA LEU A 105 -17.53 14.53 11.94
C LEU A 105 -18.79 14.87 11.16
N MET A 106 -19.71 13.91 11.01
CA MET A 106 -20.99 14.14 10.34
C MET A 106 -21.82 15.18 11.11
N MET A 107 -21.88 15.10 12.44
CA MET A 107 -22.59 16.09 13.24
C MET A 107 -21.99 17.48 13.09
N GLN A 108 -20.66 17.62 13.15
CA GLN A 108 -19.96 18.87 12.95
C GLN A 108 -20.26 19.48 11.58
N TYR A 109 -20.20 18.67 10.53
CA TYR A 109 -20.48 19.09 9.17
C TYR A 109 -21.94 19.57 8.99
N LEU A 110 -22.90 18.88 9.61
CA LEU A 110 -24.32 19.27 9.59
C LEU A 110 -24.61 20.57 10.36
N GLU A 111 -23.81 20.91 11.35
CA GLU A 111 -23.86 22.20 12.07
C GLU A 111 -23.27 23.36 11.24
N GLY A 112 -22.68 23.05 10.08
CA GLY A 112 -22.10 24.03 9.16
C GLY A 112 -20.63 24.35 9.44
N GLU A 113 -19.96 23.54 10.25
CA GLU A 113 -18.53 23.62 10.50
C GLU A 113 -17.78 22.57 9.67
N GLU A 114 -16.84 23.02 8.85
CA GLU A 114 -15.99 22.11 8.10
C GLU A 114 -14.98 21.43 9.05
N PRO A 115 -14.86 20.07 9.02
CA PRO A 115 -13.91 19.35 9.86
C PRO A 115 -12.47 19.75 9.57
N SER A 116 -11.60 19.65 10.59
CA SER A 116 -10.18 19.89 10.36
C SER A 116 -9.57 18.83 9.46
N ILE A 117 -8.52 19.21 8.70
CA ILE A 117 -7.77 18.27 7.85
C ILE A 117 -7.24 17.08 8.66
N ASP A 118 -6.78 17.32 9.88
CA ASP A 118 -6.25 16.28 10.75
C ASP A 118 -7.31 15.27 11.18
N ASP A 119 -8.52 15.72 11.45
CA ASP A 119 -9.61 14.82 11.85
C ASP A 119 -10.16 14.05 10.65
N MET A 120 -10.27 14.70 9.48
CA MET A 120 -10.58 14.01 8.22
C MET A 120 -9.54 12.93 7.90
N LYS A 121 -8.24 13.20 8.06
CA LYS A 121 -7.18 12.22 7.87
C LYS A 121 -7.29 11.04 8.83
N LYS A 122 -7.62 11.27 10.09
CA LYS A 122 -7.82 10.20 11.09
C LYS A 122 -9.00 9.30 10.73
N ALA A 123 -10.14 9.90 10.37
CA ALA A 123 -11.34 9.16 9.97
C ALA A 123 -11.07 8.31 8.71
N LEU A 124 -10.44 8.90 7.69
CA LEU A 124 -10.08 8.20 6.47
C LEU A 124 -9.07 7.08 6.72
N ARG A 125 -8.05 7.29 7.59
CA ARG A 125 -7.12 6.24 7.99
C ARG A 125 -7.85 5.07 8.64
N LYS A 126 -8.74 5.34 9.61
CA LYS A 126 -9.53 4.30 10.28
C LYS A 126 -10.32 3.49 9.25
N ALA A 127 -11.07 4.15 8.39
CA ALA A 127 -11.87 3.50 7.35
C ALA A 127 -11.03 2.72 6.34
N THR A 128 -9.82 3.19 6.01
CA THR A 128 -8.89 2.48 5.13
C THR A 128 -8.37 1.21 5.81
N CYS A 129 -7.99 1.27 7.09
CA CYS A 129 -7.57 0.11 7.87
C CYS A 129 -8.69 -0.94 8.01
N GLU A 130 -9.93 -0.50 8.13
CA GLU A 130 -11.12 -1.35 8.18
C GLU A 130 -11.61 -1.82 6.80
N CYS A 131 -10.96 -1.38 5.72
CA CYS A 131 -11.33 -1.67 4.32
C CYS A 131 -12.73 -1.16 3.92
N THR A 132 -13.29 -0.19 4.61
CA THR A 132 -14.60 0.43 4.34
C THR A 132 -14.49 1.58 3.34
N ALA A 133 -13.32 2.21 3.21
CA ALA A 133 -13.01 3.23 2.22
C ALA A 133 -11.70 2.93 1.47
N VAL A 134 -11.58 3.46 0.26
CA VAL A 134 -10.39 3.32 -0.59
C VAL A 134 -9.93 4.71 -1.04
N PRO A 135 -8.84 5.26 -0.48
CA PRO A 135 -8.24 6.50 -0.95
C PRO A 135 -7.73 6.35 -2.39
N VAL A 136 -8.04 7.30 -3.26
CA VAL A 136 -7.63 7.26 -4.67
C VAL A 136 -6.71 8.44 -4.97
N CYS A 137 -5.51 8.13 -5.43
CA CYS A 137 -4.50 9.08 -5.91
C CYS A 137 -4.28 8.93 -7.40
N CYS A 138 -3.71 9.94 -8.04
CA CYS A 138 -3.34 9.89 -9.44
C CYS A 138 -1.86 10.30 -9.66
N GLY A 139 -1.27 9.83 -10.76
CA GLY A 139 0.12 10.17 -11.06
C GLY A 139 0.71 9.36 -12.22
N SER A 140 2.00 9.58 -12.46
CA SER A 140 2.81 8.78 -13.38
C SER A 140 4.09 8.33 -12.68
N ALA A 141 4.20 7.02 -12.42
CA ALA A 141 5.40 6.45 -11.83
C ALA A 141 6.61 6.54 -12.77
N TYR A 142 6.40 6.43 -14.07
CA TYR A 142 7.47 6.52 -15.06
C TYR A 142 8.10 7.91 -15.11
N ARG A 143 7.30 8.96 -14.99
CA ARG A 143 7.72 10.35 -14.97
C ARG A 143 7.94 10.90 -13.56
N ASN A 144 7.81 10.07 -12.53
CA ASN A 144 7.90 10.46 -11.11
C ASN A 144 6.96 11.61 -10.71
N LYS A 145 5.84 11.80 -11.42
CA LYS A 145 4.85 12.84 -11.14
C LYS A 145 3.74 12.29 -10.24
N GLY A 146 3.52 12.87 -9.07
CA GLY A 146 2.55 12.41 -8.06
C GLY A 146 3.07 11.30 -7.14
N VAL A 147 4.28 10.80 -7.32
CA VAL A 147 4.84 9.69 -6.52
C VAL A 147 5.09 10.11 -5.08
N GLN A 148 5.58 11.33 -4.85
CA GLN A 148 5.85 11.86 -3.51
C GLN A 148 4.56 11.90 -2.67
N LYS A 149 3.50 12.47 -3.21
CA LYS A 149 2.19 12.53 -2.55
C LYS A 149 1.54 11.15 -2.38
N LEU A 150 1.81 10.20 -3.28
CA LEU A 150 1.38 8.81 -3.09
C LEU A 150 2.11 8.15 -1.93
N LEU A 151 3.42 8.40 -1.76
CA LEU A 151 4.19 7.89 -0.63
C LEU A 151 3.70 8.48 0.69
N ASP A 152 3.39 9.78 0.72
CA ASP A 152 2.79 10.44 1.87
C ASP A 152 1.43 9.79 2.21
N ALA A 153 0.56 9.59 1.22
CA ALA A 153 -0.74 8.94 1.40
C ALA A 153 -0.61 7.49 1.92
N ILE A 154 0.42 6.74 1.50
CA ILE A 154 0.70 5.40 2.05
C ILE A 154 1.03 5.48 3.54
N VAL A 155 1.89 6.43 3.94
CA VAL A 155 2.26 6.62 5.35
C VAL A 155 1.07 7.09 6.18
N GLU A 156 0.25 7.99 5.63
CA GLU A 156 -0.90 8.57 6.33
C GLU A 156 -2.07 7.59 6.47
N TYR A 157 -2.40 6.80 5.45
CA TYR A 157 -3.66 6.03 5.41
C TYR A 157 -3.50 4.52 5.48
N MET A 158 -2.33 3.94 5.13
CA MET A 158 -2.18 2.49 5.18
C MET A 158 -1.86 2.00 6.60
N PRO A 159 -2.38 0.81 7.00
CA PRO A 159 -2.12 0.28 8.34
C PRO A 159 -0.65 -0.12 8.51
N ALA A 160 -0.07 0.26 9.65
CA ALA A 160 1.17 -0.33 10.14
C ALA A 160 0.92 -1.75 10.68
N PRO A 161 1.94 -2.60 10.85
CA PRO A 161 1.78 -3.91 11.47
C PRO A 161 1.15 -3.86 12.87
N THR A 162 1.33 -2.77 13.60
CA THR A 162 0.76 -2.53 14.93
C THR A 162 -0.71 -2.09 14.92
N ASP A 163 -1.21 -1.62 13.79
CA ASP A 163 -2.61 -1.19 13.64
C ASP A 163 -3.56 -2.38 13.31
N ILE A 164 -2.97 -3.53 12.99
CA ILE A 164 -3.73 -4.73 12.62
C ILE A 164 -4.02 -5.56 13.88
N PRO A 165 -5.23 -6.15 14.00
CA PRO A 165 -5.53 -7.07 15.09
C PRO A 165 -4.49 -8.19 15.22
N PRO A 166 -4.22 -8.68 16.45
CA PRO A 166 -3.32 -9.80 16.66
C PRO A 166 -3.77 -11.03 15.85
N ILE A 167 -2.80 -11.88 15.48
CA ILE A 167 -3.10 -13.08 14.73
C ILE A 167 -3.49 -14.19 15.69
N GLU A 168 -4.62 -14.82 15.40
CA GLU A 168 -5.12 -15.98 16.11
C GLU A 168 -4.67 -17.27 15.40
N GLY A 169 -4.28 -18.25 16.16
CA GLY A 169 -3.87 -19.57 15.68
C GLY A 169 -4.05 -20.63 16.74
N VAL A 170 -3.62 -21.84 16.45
CA VAL A 170 -3.64 -22.96 17.40
C VAL A 170 -2.24 -23.51 17.60
N ASP A 171 -1.92 -23.93 18.82
CA ASP A 171 -0.67 -24.60 19.14
C ASP A 171 -0.70 -26.10 18.77
N GLU A 172 0.39 -26.83 19.07
CA GLU A 172 0.48 -28.27 18.80
C GLU A 172 -0.52 -29.10 19.62
N ASP A 173 -0.98 -28.56 20.75
CA ASP A 173 -1.94 -29.21 21.65
C ASP A 173 -3.39 -28.85 21.30
N GLY A 174 -3.60 -27.96 20.32
CA GLY A 174 -4.92 -27.50 19.87
C GLY A 174 -5.51 -26.36 20.70
N ASN A 175 -4.72 -25.68 21.52
CA ASN A 175 -5.17 -24.50 22.26
C ASN A 175 -5.07 -23.25 21.40
N ASP A 176 -6.00 -22.33 21.58
CA ASP A 176 -5.96 -21.04 20.91
C ASP A 176 -4.78 -20.20 21.39
N VAL A 177 -4.02 -19.68 20.45
CA VAL A 177 -2.84 -18.83 20.69
C VAL A 177 -2.98 -17.54 19.93
N VAL A 178 -2.73 -16.43 20.59
CA VAL A 178 -2.73 -15.08 20.01
C VAL A 178 -1.29 -14.58 19.87
N ARG A 179 -0.97 -13.96 18.76
CA ARG A 179 0.34 -13.33 18.50
C ARG A 179 0.17 -11.87 18.15
N HIS A 180 0.79 -11.01 18.93
CA HIS A 180 0.84 -9.56 18.68
C HIS A 180 2.05 -9.22 17.80
N SER A 181 1.95 -8.12 17.08
CA SER A 181 3.09 -7.59 16.31
C SER A 181 4.11 -6.98 17.25
N SER A 182 4.99 -7.82 17.83
CA SER A 182 6.06 -7.46 18.75
C SER A 182 7.28 -8.33 18.51
N ASP A 183 8.47 -7.72 18.65
CA ASP A 183 9.75 -8.43 18.53
C ASP A 183 10.05 -9.35 19.73
N GLU A 184 9.39 -9.13 20.85
CA GLU A 184 9.59 -9.88 22.10
C GLU A 184 8.76 -11.18 22.14
N GLU A 185 7.77 -11.30 21.25
CA GLU A 185 6.96 -12.51 21.15
C GLU A 185 7.69 -13.65 20.44
N PRO A 186 7.24 -14.90 20.61
CA PRO A 186 7.74 -16.02 19.82
C PRO A 186 7.61 -15.75 18.31
N PHE A 187 8.61 -16.16 17.56
CA PHE A 187 8.65 -15.95 16.11
C PHE A 187 7.48 -16.66 15.41
N SER A 188 6.77 -15.93 14.56
CA SER A 188 5.81 -16.50 13.61
C SER A 188 5.83 -15.74 12.29
N ALA A 189 5.80 -16.46 11.19
CA ALA A 189 5.82 -15.89 9.85
C ALA A 189 5.02 -16.77 8.86
N LEU A 190 4.55 -16.15 7.79
CA LEU A 190 3.87 -16.82 6.69
C LEU A 190 4.72 -16.75 5.43
N ALA A 191 5.03 -17.90 4.84
CA ALA A 191 5.65 -17.99 3.51
C ALA A 191 4.55 -17.77 2.45
N PHE A 192 4.52 -16.58 1.84
CA PHE A 192 3.44 -16.21 0.91
C PHE A 192 3.82 -16.38 -0.58
N LYS A 193 5.10 -16.53 -0.89
CA LYS A 193 5.57 -16.71 -2.28
C LYS A 193 6.86 -17.49 -2.35
N ILE A 194 6.91 -18.45 -3.26
CA ILE A 194 8.13 -19.19 -3.59
C ILE A 194 8.55 -18.83 -5.01
N MET A 195 9.83 -18.50 -5.17
CA MET A 195 10.44 -18.27 -6.48
C MET A 195 11.67 -19.17 -6.65
N THR A 196 11.97 -19.54 -7.88
CA THR A 196 13.24 -20.18 -8.23
C THR A 196 14.12 -19.14 -8.92
N ASP A 197 15.30 -18.92 -8.35
CA ASP A 197 16.32 -18.03 -8.88
C ASP A 197 17.47 -18.85 -9.47
N PRO A 198 17.98 -18.51 -10.67
CA PRO A 198 19.04 -19.28 -11.33
C PRO A 198 20.33 -19.35 -10.53
N PHE A 199 20.62 -18.36 -9.67
CA PHE A 199 21.90 -18.24 -8.96
C PHE A 199 21.85 -18.74 -7.52
N VAL A 200 20.72 -18.53 -6.83
CA VAL A 200 20.59 -18.85 -5.40
C VAL A 200 19.60 -19.98 -5.12
N GLY A 201 18.95 -20.49 -6.17
CA GLY A 201 17.99 -21.58 -6.05
C GLY A 201 16.63 -21.12 -5.52
N LYS A 202 16.09 -21.84 -4.55
CA LYS A 202 14.76 -21.56 -4.00
C LYS A 202 14.80 -20.37 -3.05
N LEU A 203 14.00 -19.34 -3.37
CA LEU A 203 13.73 -18.17 -2.56
C LEU A 203 12.32 -18.27 -1.97
N ALA A 204 12.20 -18.28 -0.66
CA ALA A 204 10.93 -18.22 0.04
C ALA A 204 10.71 -16.82 0.59
N TYR A 205 9.73 -16.10 0.04
CA TYR A 205 9.29 -14.80 0.56
C TYR A 205 8.32 -15.03 1.71
N PHE A 206 8.58 -14.37 2.81
CA PHE A 206 7.77 -14.51 4.03
C PHE A 206 7.53 -13.13 4.66
N ARG A 207 6.41 -13.03 5.40
CA ARG A 207 6.10 -11.91 6.28
C ARG A 207 6.20 -12.37 7.72
N VAL A 208 6.92 -11.62 8.53
CA VAL A 208 6.99 -11.81 9.98
C VAL A 208 5.77 -11.16 10.62
N TYR A 209 5.06 -11.92 11.44
CA TYR A 209 3.90 -11.44 12.19
C TYR A 209 4.23 -11.19 13.64
N SER A 210 5.13 -11.96 14.24
CA SER A 210 5.60 -11.78 15.60
C SER A 210 7.04 -12.27 15.75
N GLY A 211 7.72 -11.74 16.75
CA GLY A 211 9.07 -12.12 17.09
C GLY A 211 10.13 -11.75 16.07
N THR A 212 11.29 -12.34 16.20
CA THR A 212 12.46 -12.07 15.35
C THR A 212 13.13 -13.36 14.90
N MET A 213 13.80 -13.33 13.72
CA MET A 213 14.53 -14.48 13.19
C MET A 213 15.92 -14.05 12.72
N ASN A 214 16.94 -14.82 13.11
CA ASN A 214 18.32 -14.57 12.70
C ASN A 214 18.71 -15.45 11.51
N SER A 215 19.59 -14.92 10.66
CA SER A 215 20.26 -15.71 9.63
C SER A 215 21.05 -16.85 10.26
N GLY A 216 21.04 -18.03 9.63
CA GLY A 216 21.71 -19.22 10.13
C GLY A 216 20.97 -20.00 11.22
N SER A 217 19.86 -19.46 11.76
CA SER A 217 19.05 -20.13 12.79
C SER A 217 18.23 -21.31 12.25
N TYR A 218 17.48 -21.94 13.12
CA TYR A 218 16.53 -23.00 12.77
C TYR A 218 15.11 -22.54 13.10
N VAL A 219 14.16 -22.91 12.26
CA VAL A 219 12.74 -22.67 12.40
C VAL A 219 11.97 -23.97 12.20
N LEU A 220 10.76 -24.01 12.72
CA LEU A 220 9.80 -25.08 12.49
C LEU A 220 8.84 -24.65 11.38
N ASN A 221 8.73 -25.42 10.33
CA ASN A 221 7.59 -25.34 9.43
C ASN A 221 6.41 -26.03 10.12
N ALA A 222 5.54 -25.28 10.76
CA ALA A 222 4.42 -25.80 11.56
C ALA A 222 3.41 -26.55 10.70
N THR A 223 3.15 -26.07 9.47
CA THR A 223 2.20 -26.72 8.54
C THR A 223 2.64 -28.14 8.18
N LYS A 224 3.95 -28.44 8.10
CA LYS A 224 4.49 -29.73 7.71
C LYS A 224 5.18 -30.47 8.85
N ASN A 225 5.24 -29.87 10.02
CA ASN A 225 5.96 -30.34 11.21
C ASN A 225 7.40 -30.74 10.86
N LYS A 226 8.17 -29.82 10.22
CA LYS A 226 9.55 -30.08 9.83
C LYS A 226 10.46 -28.93 10.24
N LYS A 227 11.56 -29.27 10.91
CA LYS A 227 12.61 -28.31 11.24
C LYS A 227 13.43 -28.00 10.00
N GLU A 228 13.61 -26.70 9.72
CA GLU A 228 14.38 -26.21 8.59
C GLU A 228 15.45 -25.22 9.05
N ARG A 229 16.55 -25.19 8.32
CA ARG A 229 17.61 -24.21 8.58
C ARG A 229 17.40 -22.99 7.71
N VAL A 230 17.39 -21.82 8.32
CA VAL A 230 17.46 -20.54 7.65
C VAL A 230 18.90 -20.34 7.15
N GLY A 231 19.11 -20.30 5.85
CA GLY A 231 20.44 -20.04 5.29
C GLY A 231 20.77 -18.56 5.40
N ARG A 232 20.47 -17.80 4.35
CA ARG A 232 20.59 -16.34 4.31
C ARG A 232 19.23 -15.71 4.25
N ILE A 233 19.10 -14.53 4.87
CA ILE A 233 17.92 -13.67 4.77
C ILE A 233 18.27 -12.52 3.85
N LEU A 234 17.37 -12.18 2.94
CA LEU A 234 17.58 -11.16 1.92
C LEU A 234 16.43 -10.13 1.95
N GLN A 235 16.79 -8.88 1.95
CA GLN A 235 15.88 -7.80 1.55
C GLN A 235 15.95 -7.65 0.04
N MET A 236 14.77 -7.63 -0.60
CA MET A 236 14.69 -7.62 -2.06
C MET A 236 14.19 -6.27 -2.55
N HIS A 237 14.98 -5.61 -3.39
CA HIS A 237 14.64 -4.37 -4.09
C HIS A 237 14.68 -4.63 -5.60
N ALA A 238 13.55 -4.95 -6.20
CA ALA A 238 13.50 -5.38 -7.60
C ALA A 238 14.50 -6.52 -7.88
N ASN A 239 15.59 -6.23 -8.59
CA ASN A 239 16.66 -7.19 -8.89
C ASN A 239 17.87 -7.10 -7.93
N LYS A 240 17.87 -6.14 -7.01
CA LYS A 240 18.93 -5.99 -6.02
C LYS A 240 18.60 -6.83 -4.79
N ARG A 241 19.64 -7.37 -4.17
CA ARG A 241 19.59 -8.21 -2.98
C ARG A 241 20.51 -7.62 -1.94
N GLU A 242 20.02 -7.46 -0.75
CA GLU A 242 20.79 -7.05 0.41
C GLU A 242 20.67 -8.12 1.48
N GLU A 243 21.81 -8.59 2.02
CA GLU A 243 21.81 -9.61 3.07
C GLU A 243 21.48 -8.97 4.42
N LEU A 244 20.54 -9.60 5.14
CA LEU A 244 20.15 -9.21 6.47
C LEU A 244 20.61 -10.26 7.48
N ASP A 245 21.14 -9.80 8.61
CA ASP A 245 21.51 -10.68 9.72
C ASP A 245 20.27 -11.11 10.51
N LYS A 246 19.23 -10.25 10.57
CA LYS A 246 18.04 -10.43 11.38
C LYS A 246 16.83 -9.77 10.72
N VAL A 247 15.64 -10.32 10.93
CA VAL A 247 14.35 -9.72 10.63
C VAL A 247 13.50 -9.58 11.86
N TYR A 248 12.59 -8.60 11.84
CA TYR A 248 11.77 -8.15 12.94
C TYR A 248 10.28 -8.33 12.63
N SER A 249 9.44 -8.19 13.65
CA SER A 249 7.99 -8.20 13.49
C SER A 249 7.51 -7.16 12.48
N GLY A 250 6.68 -7.56 11.53
CA GLY A 250 6.18 -6.72 10.44
C GLY A 250 7.02 -6.74 9.16
N ASP A 251 8.27 -7.24 9.21
CA ASP A 251 9.15 -7.29 8.05
C ASP A 251 8.66 -8.26 6.97
N ILE A 252 8.98 -7.90 5.73
CA ILE A 252 8.87 -8.78 4.57
C ILE A 252 10.28 -9.02 4.02
N ALA A 253 10.69 -10.28 3.98
CA ALA A 253 11.99 -10.68 3.50
C ALA A 253 11.93 -11.96 2.67
N ALA A 254 13.06 -12.36 2.10
CA ALA A 254 13.21 -13.64 1.43
C ALA A 254 14.29 -14.49 2.12
N ALA A 255 14.05 -15.78 2.30
CA ALA A 255 15.03 -16.70 2.85
C ALA A 255 15.49 -17.71 1.80
N ILE A 256 16.79 -18.05 1.90
CA ILE A 256 17.42 -19.16 1.19
C ILE A 256 17.65 -20.28 2.19
N GLY A 257 17.49 -21.52 1.75
CA GLY A 257 17.78 -22.69 2.58
C GLY A 257 16.57 -23.53 2.95
N PHE A 258 15.36 -22.98 2.82
CA PHE A 258 14.14 -23.74 3.04
C PHE A 258 13.93 -24.81 1.96
N LYS A 259 13.92 -26.07 2.38
CA LYS A 259 13.77 -27.23 1.48
C LYS A 259 12.30 -27.62 1.33
N PHE A 260 11.57 -27.62 2.42
CA PHE A 260 10.21 -28.16 2.48
C PHE A 260 9.14 -27.06 2.42
N THR A 261 9.45 -25.84 2.81
CA THR A 261 8.51 -24.72 2.84
C THR A 261 7.89 -24.45 1.46
N SER A 262 6.58 -24.31 1.42
CA SER A 262 5.76 -23.97 0.24
C SER A 262 4.98 -22.68 0.50
N THR A 263 4.35 -22.14 -0.54
CA THR A 263 3.43 -21.00 -0.39
C THR A 263 2.26 -21.39 0.51
N GLY A 264 1.96 -20.56 1.51
CA GLY A 264 0.90 -20.79 2.50
C GLY A 264 1.39 -21.48 3.78
N ASP A 265 2.65 -21.92 3.84
CA ASP A 265 3.19 -22.58 5.06
C ASP A 265 3.47 -21.54 6.16
N THR A 266 3.15 -21.91 7.40
CA THR A 266 3.51 -21.17 8.61
C THR A 266 4.88 -21.60 9.10
N ILE A 267 5.69 -20.63 9.49
CA ILE A 267 7.06 -20.81 9.98
C ILE A 267 7.14 -20.20 11.38
N CYS A 268 7.61 -20.98 12.38
CA CYS A 268 7.71 -20.59 13.79
C CYS A 268 9.13 -20.78 14.32
#